data_c89f8e604dc37e20baf03e59b977e65a
#
_entry.id   c89f8e604dc37e20baf03e59b977e65a
#
_cell.length_a   1.000
_cell.length_b   1.000
_cell.length_c   1.000
_cell.angle_alpha   90.00
_cell.angle_beta   90.00
_cell.angle_gamma   90.00
#
_symmetry.space_group_name_H-M   'P 1'
#
loop_
_entity.id
_entity.type
_entity.pdbx_description
1 polymer ?
#
loop_
_entity_poly.entity_id
_entity_poly.type
_entity_poly.pdbx_seq_one_letter_code
_entity_poly.pdbx_strand_id
1 'polypeptide(L)'
;MTLTKMLEELPRHCDICAKKSSKGHQQYWRGYKLHLDVADGQIPISAVLTSASVHDSQVAIPLATLTAQRVTSLYDVMDSAYDAQEILEHSRGLGHVPIVDPAHRGRKTKNVIVPGKQPRQLTWAEEKRFQERTMIERVNGRLKDEFGGRFVRVRGAVKVMAHLMFGVLVLTVDQRMRLSE
;
A
#
# COMPACT_ATOMS: atom_id res chain seq x y z
N MET A 1 12.94 -15.56 6.45
CA MET A 1 13.18 -15.46 5.01
C MET A 1 13.85 -14.13 4.71
N THR A 2 14.82 -14.06 3.78
CA THR A 2 15.49 -12.79 3.45
C THR A 2 14.59 -11.94 2.55
N LEU A 3 14.75 -10.61 2.61
CA LEU A 3 13.97 -9.66 1.77
C LEU A 3 14.11 -10.00 0.27
N THR A 4 15.31 -10.31 -0.19
CA THR A 4 15.58 -10.70 -1.58
C THR A 4 14.68 -11.86 -2.01
N LYS A 5 14.63 -12.92 -1.19
CA LYS A 5 13.82 -14.09 -1.46
C LYS A 5 12.32 -13.76 -1.44
N MET A 6 11.86 -12.94 -0.49
CA MET A 6 10.46 -12.48 -0.45
C MET A 6 10.07 -11.74 -1.73
N LEU A 7 10.96 -10.87 -2.24
CA LEU A 7 10.70 -10.10 -3.45
C LEU A 7 10.77 -10.97 -4.72
N GLU A 8 11.62 -12.01 -4.76
CA GLU A 8 11.72 -12.95 -5.86
C GLU A 8 10.48 -13.85 -5.99
N GLU A 9 9.88 -14.23 -4.87
CA GLU A 9 8.68 -15.07 -4.83
C GLU A 9 7.40 -14.34 -5.30
N LEU A 10 7.41 -13.00 -5.34
CA LEU A 10 6.25 -12.23 -5.81
C LEU A 10 6.05 -12.38 -7.32
N PRO A 11 4.85 -12.77 -7.79
CA PRO A 11 4.55 -12.87 -9.21
C PRO A 11 4.71 -11.53 -9.94
N ARG A 12 5.38 -11.54 -11.10
CA ARG A 12 5.63 -10.34 -11.93
C ARG A 12 5.24 -10.53 -13.39
N HIS A 13 4.33 -11.43 -13.68
CA HIS A 13 3.79 -11.59 -15.03
C HIS A 13 2.58 -10.67 -15.24
N CYS A 14 2.29 -10.34 -16.49
CA CYS A 14 1.11 -9.56 -16.85
C CYS A 14 -0.15 -10.43 -16.64
N ASP A 15 -1.04 -10.00 -15.75
CA ASP A 15 -2.19 -10.78 -15.31
C ASP A 15 -3.47 -9.95 -15.27
N ILE A 16 -4.61 -10.61 -15.09
CA ILE A 16 -5.93 -10.00 -15.00
C ILE A 16 -6.31 -9.82 -13.54
N CYS A 17 -6.76 -8.63 -13.19
CA CYS A 17 -7.39 -8.35 -11.90
C CYS A 17 -8.78 -7.77 -12.10
N ALA A 18 -9.62 -7.95 -11.08
CA ALA A 18 -10.96 -7.41 -11.02
C ALA A 18 -11.13 -6.54 -9.76
N LYS A 19 -11.78 -5.41 -9.90
CA LYS A 19 -12.17 -4.54 -8.78
C LYS A 19 -13.65 -4.21 -8.89
N LYS A 20 -14.36 -4.33 -7.78
CA LYS A 20 -15.73 -3.90 -7.67
C LYS A 20 -15.77 -2.41 -7.36
N SER A 21 -16.44 -1.62 -8.19
CA SER A 21 -16.65 -0.20 -7.95
C SER A 21 -17.61 0.01 -6.77
N SER A 22 -17.61 1.21 -6.18
CA SER A 22 -18.58 1.61 -5.14
C SER A 22 -20.04 1.49 -5.60
N LYS A 23 -20.29 1.57 -6.92
CA LYS A 23 -21.61 1.40 -7.54
C LYS A 23 -21.96 -0.07 -7.85
N GLY A 24 -21.12 -1.03 -7.44
CA GLY A 24 -21.36 -2.46 -7.63
C GLY A 24 -20.91 -3.05 -8.96
N HIS A 25 -20.44 -2.22 -9.92
CA HIS A 25 -19.94 -2.69 -11.19
C HIS A 25 -18.55 -3.32 -11.05
N GLN A 26 -18.33 -4.45 -11.71
CA GLN A 26 -17.03 -5.11 -11.73
C GLN A 26 -16.21 -4.59 -12.89
N GLN A 27 -15.02 -4.08 -12.61
CA GLN A 27 -14.05 -3.61 -13.58
C GLN A 27 -12.91 -4.60 -13.67
N TYR A 28 -12.52 -4.98 -14.87
CA TYR A 28 -11.40 -5.86 -15.15
C TYR A 28 -10.30 -5.08 -15.83
N TRP A 29 -9.06 -5.34 -15.45
CA TRP A 29 -7.90 -4.82 -16.18
C TRP A 29 -6.83 -5.89 -16.29
N ARG A 30 -6.01 -5.80 -17.33
CA ARG A 30 -4.85 -6.65 -17.54
C ARG A 30 -3.59 -5.81 -17.34
N GLY A 31 -2.66 -6.28 -16.53
CA GLY A 31 -1.41 -5.56 -16.33
C GLY A 31 -0.69 -5.94 -15.03
N TYR A 32 -0.24 -4.90 -14.36
CA TYR A 32 0.54 -4.97 -13.14
C TYR A 32 -0.10 -4.10 -12.05
N LYS A 33 0.32 -4.31 -10.82
CA LYS A 33 -0.03 -3.48 -9.68
C LYS A 33 1.25 -2.90 -9.07
N LEU A 34 1.28 -1.60 -8.88
CA LEU A 34 2.33 -0.91 -8.14
C LEU A 34 1.87 -0.74 -6.69
N HIS A 35 2.67 -1.24 -5.77
CA HIS A 35 2.51 -1.03 -4.34
C HIS A 35 3.51 0.02 -3.89
N LEU A 36 3.05 1.02 -3.18
CA LEU A 36 3.87 2.12 -2.67
C LEU A 36 3.79 2.17 -1.15
N ASP A 37 4.90 2.50 -0.53
CA ASP A 37 4.96 2.97 0.83
C ASP A 37 5.34 4.45 0.83
N VAL A 38 4.58 5.25 1.58
CA VAL A 38 4.64 6.70 1.52
C VAL A 38 4.80 7.26 2.93
N ALA A 39 5.85 8.05 3.13
CA ALA A 39 6.07 8.77 4.37
C ALA A 39 5.25 10.07 4.44
N ASP A 40 5.26 10.68 5.62
CA ASP A 40 4.71 12.00 5.88
C ASP A 40 5.19 13.00 4.82
N GLY A 41 4.32 13.97 4.48
CA GLY A 41 4.61 14.92 3.39
C GLY A 41 4.43 14.35 1.98
N GLN A 42 3.76 13.18 1.84
CA GLN A 42 3.46 12.55 0.55
C GLN A 42 4.72 12.14 -0.25
N ILE A 43 5.76 11.69 0.44
CA ILE A 43 7.03 11.27 -0.17
C ILE A 43 7.04 9.74 -0.30
N PRO A 44 7.07 9.18 -1.53
CA PRO A 44 7.24 7.74 -1.74
C PRO A 44 8.63 7.29 -1.26
N ILE A 45 8.66 6.27 -0.41
CA ILE A 45 9.90 5.70 0.14
C ILE A 45 10.26 4.41 -0.57
N SER A 46 9.29 3.53 -0.75
CA SER A 46 9.50 2.21 -1.34
C SER A 46 8.40 1.87 -2.33
N ALA A 47 8.77 1.06 -3.33
CA ALA A 47 7.86 0.63 -4.38
C ALA A 47 8.13 -0.82 -4.77
N VAL A 48 7.07 -1.59 -4.98
CA VAL A 48 7.13 -2.97 -5.48
C VAL A 48 6.10 -3.15 -6.59
N LEU A 49 6.53 -3.71 -7.73
CA LEU A 49 5.64 -4.05 -8.84
C LEU A 49 5.34 -5.55 -8.82
N THR A 50 4.06 -5.89 -8.92
CA THR A 50 3.59 -7.28 -8.97
C THR A 50 2.62 -7.49 -10.13
N SER A 51 2.25 -8.75 -10.36
CA SER A 51 1.09 -9.10 -11.19
C SER A 51 -0.17 -8.42 -10.63
N ALA A 52 -1.11 -8.06 -11.49
CA ALA A 52 -2.32 -7.34 -11.09
C ALA A 52 -3.20 -8.10 -10.10
N SER A 53 -3.16 -9.46 -10.14
CA SER A 53 -3.94 -10.35 -9.26
C SER A 53 -3.42 -10.45 -7.83
N VAL A 54 -2.17 -10.04 -7.57
CA VAL A 54 -1.56 -10.15 -6.23
C VAL A 54 -2.32 -9.27 -5.24
N HIS A 55 -2.72 -9.86 -4.11
CA HIS A 55 -3.41 -9.14 -3.04
C HIS A 55 -2.42 -8.24 -2.28
N ASP A 56 -2.88 -7.06 -1.85
CA ASP A 56 -2.01 -6.06 -1.21
C ASP A 56 -1.35 -6.59 0.07
N SER A 57 -2.05 -7.43 0.85
CA SER A 57 -1.51 -8.07 2.05
C SER A 57 -0.31 -8.98 1.80
N GLN A 58 -0.17 -9.58 0.61
CA GLN A 58 0.98 -10.42 0.27
C GLN A 58 2.27 -9.62 0.08
N VAL A 59 2.13 -8.32 -0.19
CA VAL A 59 3.27 -7.41 -0.42
C VAL A 59 3.60 -6.59 0.83
N ALA A 60 2.74 -6.60 1.84
CA ALA A 60 2.90 -5.79 3.04
C ALA A 60 4.25 -5.99 3.73
N ILE A 61 4.59 -7.23 4.06
CA ILE A 61 5.84 -7.55 4.78
C ILE A 61 7.09 -7.21 3.97
N PRO A 62 7.25 -7.64 2.69
CA PRO A 62 8.43 -7.26 1.91
C PRO A 62 8.51 -5.75 1.65
N LEU A 63 7.38 -5.04 1.48
CA LEU A 63 7.36 -3.60 1.29
C LEU A 63 7.79 -2.86 2.57
N ALA A 64 7.22 -3.20 3.74
CA ALA A 64 7.60 -2.63 5.03
C ALA A 64 9.07 -2.91 5.37
N THR A 65 9.57 -4.12 5.10
CA THR A 65 10.98 -4.48 5.29
C THR A 65 11.89 -3.63 4.40
N LEU A 66 11.49 -3.38 3.14
CA LEU A 66 12.23 -2.52 2.21
C LEU A 66 12.27 -1.07 2.69
N THR A 67 11.16 -0.57 3.23
CA THR A 67 11.06 0.78 3.80
C THR A 67 11.92 0.95 5.05
N ALA A 68 11.90 -0.03 5.96
CA ALA A 68 12.68 -0.01 7.18
C ALA A 68 14.21 0.02 6.95
N GLN A 69 14.69 -0.42 5.77
CA GLN A 69 16.10 -0.29 5.38
C GLN A 69 16.47 1.15 4.95
N ARG A 70 15.50 2.02 4.71
CA ARG A 70 15.69 3.37 4.17
C ARG A 70 15.39 4.47 5.16
N VAL A 71 14.36 4.28 5.95
CA VAL A 71 13.88 5.27 6.92
C VAL A 71 13.45 4.59 8.21
N THR A 72 13.47 5.34 9.31
CA THR A 72 12.89 4.92 10.58
C THR A 72 11.47 5.47 10.68
N SER A 73 10.51 4.60 10.90
CA SER A 73 9.10 4.94 11.07
C SER A 73 8.65 4.66 12.50
N LEU A 74 7.68 5.43 12.99
CA LEU A 74 7.04 5.19 14.28
C LEU A 74 5.72 4.46 14.14
N TYR A 75 5.05 4.65 13.00
CA TYR A 75 3.71 4.12 12.74
C TYR A 75 3.62 3.54 11.35
N ASP A 76 2.87 2.44 11.23
CA ASP A 76 2.44 1.89 9.94
C ASP A 76 0.93 2.06 9.85
N VAL A 77 0.48 2.97 8.97
CA VAL A 77 -0.93 3.28 8.77
C VAL A 77 -1.44 2.51 7.56
N MET A 78 -2.35 1.58 7.78
CA MET A 78 -2.78 0.63 6.76
C MET A 78 -4.32 0.54 6.70
N ASP A 79 -4.87 0.13 5.56
CA ASP A 79 -6.31 -0.13 5.45
C ASP A 79 -6.68 -1.52 5.98
N SER A 80 -7.98 -1.81 6.00
CA SER A 80 -8.50 -3.09 6.52
C SER A 80 -8.07 -4.33 5.72
N ALA A 81 -7.51 -4.18 4.52
CA ALA A 81 -6.95 -5.30 3.74
C ALA A 81 -5.69 -5.87 4.38
N TYR A 82 -5.03 -5.09 5.23
CA TYR A 82 -3.81 -5.45 5.96
C TYR A 82 -4.07 -5.94 7.39
N ASP A 83 -5.34 -6.11 7.79
CA ASP A 83 -5.71 -6.63 9.11
C ASP A 83 -5.46 -8.15 9.19
N ALA A 84 -4.19 -8.51 9.25
CA ALA A 84 -3.70 -9.88 9.43
C ALA A 84 -2.65 -9.90 10.54
N GLN A 85 -2.71 -10.93 11.39
CA GLN A 85 -1.88 -11.03 12.58
C GLN A 85 -0.38 -10.98 12.25
N GLU A 86 0.04 -11.66 11.17
CA GLU A 86 1.43 -11.72 10.72
C GLU A 86 1.97 -10.33 10.31
N ILE A 87 1.13 -9.51 9.67
CA ILE A 87 1.50 -8.13 9.25
C ILE A 87 1.64 -7.24 10.49
N LEU A 88 0.72 -7.35 11.45
CA LEU A 88 0.75 -6.58 12.68
C LEU A 88 1.95 -6.95 13.56
N GLU A 89 2.28 -8.24 13.65
CA GLU A 89 3.45 -8.72 14.38
C GLU A 89 4.75 -8.29 13.71
N HIS A 90 4.81 -8.33 12.38
CA HIS A 90 5.96 -7.85 11.62
C HIS A 90 6.21 -6.36 11.87
N SER A 91 5.17 -5.52 11.79
CA SER A 91 5.24 -4.09 12.08
C SER A 91 5.79 -3.82 13.49
N ARG A 92 5.25 -4.52 14.50
CA ARG A 92 5.76 -4.44 15.89
C ARG A 92 7.20 -4.92 16.00
N GLY A 93 7.58 -5.95 15.24
CA GLY A 93 8.95 -6.47 15.19
C GLY A 93 9.96 -5.46 14.63
N LEU A 94 9.50 -4.53 13.77
CA LEU A 94 10.27 -3.40 13.28
C LEU A 94 10.33 -2.23 14.29
N GLY A 95 9.63 -2.32 15.42
CA GLY A 95 9.51 -1.26 16.42
C GLY A 95 8.42 -0.23 16.11
N HIS A 96 7.55 -0.51 15.14
CA HIS A 96 6.49 0.41 14.74
C HIS A 96 5.17 0.11 15.47
N VAL A 97 4.27 1.09 15.52
CA VAL A 97 2.89 0.94 15.99
C VAL A 97 1.98 0.75 14.78
N PRO A 98 1.43 -0.47 14.53
CA PRO A 98 0.52 -0.70 13.43
C PRO A 98 -0.86 -0.08 13.74
N ILE A 99 -1.32 0.82 12.87
CA ILE A 99 -2.64 1.47 12.91
C ILE A 99 -3.43 0.96 11.71
N VAL A 100 -4.35 0.04 11.97
CA VAL A 100 -5.15 -0.61 10.94
C VAL A 100 -6.62 -0.49 11.30
N ASP A 101 -7.45 -0.08 10.34
CA ASP A 101 -8.89 -0.14 10.51
C ASP A 101 -9.33 -1.62 10.56
N PRO A 102 -9.98 -2.06 11.64
CA PRO A 102 -10.36 -3.46 11.77
C PRO A 102 -11.26 -3.93 10.63
N ALA A 103 -10.87 -4.99 9.94
CA ALA A 103 -11.67 -5.54 8.86
C ALA A 103 -13.00 -6.08 9.37
N HIS A 104 -14.09 -5.45 8.99
CA HIS A 104 -15.44 -5.91 9.30
C HIS A 104 -15.88 -7.01 8.32
N ARG A 105 -15.12 -8.12 8.26
CA ARG A 105 -15.44 -9.26 7.39
C ARG A 105 -16.77 -9.90 7.83
N GLY A 106 -17.75 -9.92 6.92
CA GLY A 106 -19.04 -10.63 7.12
C GLY A 106 -20.12 -9.83 7.84
N ARG A 107 -19.97 -8.55 8.08
CA ARG A 107 -21.02 -7.76 8.75
C ARG A 107 -22.12 -7.32 7.77
N LYS A 108 -23.23 -8.06 7.80
CA LYS A 108 -24.57 -7.52 7.51
C LYS A 108 -25.21 -6.87 8.76
N THR A 109 -24.63 -7.03 9.94
CA THR A 109 -25.14 -6.48 11.21
C THR A 109 -24.01 -5.93 12.06
N LYS A 110 -24.12 -4.64 12.43
CA LYS A 110 -23.17 -3.90 13.28
C LYS A 110 -23.00 -4.46 14.72
N ASN A 111 -23.71 -5.52 15.10
CA ASN A 111 -23.86 -5.97 16.49
C ASN A 111 -23.57 -7.46 16.74
N VAL A 112 -22.85 -8.17 15.89
CA VAL A 112 -22.44 -9.54 16.22
C VAL A 112 -21.12 -9.48 16.98
N ILE A 113 -21.21 -9.54 18.30
CA ILE A 113 -20.08 -9.77 19.19
C ILE A 113 -19.65 -11.23 18.99
N VAL A 114 -18.51 -11.44 18.36
CA VAL A 114 -17.90 -12.79 18.31
C VAL A 114 -17.24 -13.01 19.68
N PRO A 115 -17.63 -14.07 20.43
CA PRO A 115 -17.01 -14.38 21.71
C PRO A 115 -15.49 -14.49 21.57
N GLY A 116 -14.73 -13.75 22.39
CA GLY A 116 -13.27 -13.78 22.41
C GLY A 116 -12.54 -12.79 21.49
N LYS A 117 -13.23 -12.06 20.59
CA LYS A 117 -12.64 -10.95 19.84
C LYS A 117 -13.34 -9.65 20.22
N GLN A 118 -12.72 -8.88 21.11
CA GLN A 118 -13.13 -7.48 21.28
C GLN A 118 -12.85 -6.73 19.97
N PRO A 119 -13.81 -5.94 19.47
CA PRO A 119 -13.52 -5.06 18.34
C PRO A 119 -12.37 -4.13 18.75
N ARG A 120 -11.28 -4.15 17.99
CA ARG A 120 -10.18 -3.22 18.19
C ARG A 120 -10.74 -1.83 17.93
N GLN A 121 -10.79 -1.01 18.96
CA GLN A 121 -11.11 0.40 18.86
C GLN A 121 -9.79 1.16 18.81
N LEU A 122 -9.65 2.03 17.82
CA LEU A 122 -8.55 2.96 17.75
C LEU A 122 -8.70 3.99 18.88
N THR A 123 -7.61 4.35 19.51
CA THR A 123 -7.58 5.51 20.42
C THR A 123 -7.75 6.80 19.61
N TRP A 124 -8.12 7.90 20.25
CA TRP A 124 -8.25 9.20 19.59
C TRP A 124 -6.97 9.61 18.83
N ALA A 125 -5.80 9.32 19.37
CA ALA A 125 -4.52 9.61 18.73
C ALA A 125 -4.31 8.74 17.47
N GLU A 126 -4.67 7.46 17.53
CA GLU A 126 -4.61 6.55 16.39
C GLU A 126 -5.61 6.92 15.30
N GLU A 127 -6.84 7.33 15.67
CA GLU A 127 -7.85 7.81 14.70
C GLU A 127 -7.34 9.04 13.94
N LYS A 128 -6.74 9.99 14.66
CA LYS A 128 -6.15 11.19 14.05
C LYS A 128 -5.03 10.83 13.08
N ARG A 129 -4.18 9.89 13.47
CA ARG A 129 -3.09 9.38 12.64
C ARG A 129 -3.61 8.57 11.45
N PHE A 130 -4.69 7.82 11.63
CA PHE A 130 -5.32 7.04 10.56
C PHE A 130 -5.85 7.91 9.41
N GLN A 131 -6.23 9.16 9.67
CA GLN A 131 -6.66 10.10 8.63
C GLN A 131 -5.54 10.39 7.60
N GLU A 132 -4.27 10.28 8.01
CA GLU A 132 -3.11 10.45 7.14
C GLU A 132 -3.01 9.37 6.05
N ARG A 133 -3.74 8.24 6.19
CA ARG A 133 -3.84 7.20 5.16
C ARG A 133 -4.23 7.76 3.79
N THR A 134 -5.00 8.85 3.76
CA THR A 134 -5.40 9.50 2.50
C THR A 134 -4.22 10.06 1.70
N MET A 135 -3.04 10.21 2.31
CA MET A 135 -1.82 10.66 1.61
C MET A 135 -1.43 9.71 0.48
N ILE A 136 -1.52 8.39 0.70
CA ILE A 136 -1.20 7.40 -0.34
C ILE A 136 -2.16 7.51 -1.53
N GLU A 137 -3.43 7.85 -1.31
CA GLU A 137 -4.41 8.05 -2.37
C GLU A 137 -4.06 9.28 -3.22
N ARG A 138 -3.61 10.36 -2.58
CA ARG A 138 -3.13 11.58 -3.27
C ARG A 138 -1.88 11.30 -4.08
N VAL A 139 -0.90 10.60 -3.51
CA VAL A 139 0.33 10.20 -4.21
C VAL A 139 0.00 9.34 -5.44
N ASN A 140 -0.88 8.34 -5.27
CA ASN A 140 -1.33 7.49 -6.36
C ASN A 140 -2.10 8.27 -7.45
N GLY A 141 -2.91 9.24 -7.05
CA GLY A 141 -3.61 10.16 -7.97
C GLY A 141 -2.61 10.97 -8.79
N ARG A 142 -1.68 11.66 -8.13
CA ARG A 142 -0.65 12.46 -8.78
C ARG A 142 0.25 11.63 -9.69
N LEU A 143 0.69 10.45 -9.24
CA LEU A 143 1.50 9.55 -10.08
C LEU A 143 0.76 9.20 -11.37
N LYS A 144 -0.54 8.93 -11.30
CA LYS A 144 -1.37 8.60 -12.47
C LYS A 144 -1.60 9.80 -13.40
N ASP A 145 -1.93 10.94 -12.83
CA ASP A 145 -2.48 12.07 -13.58
C ASP A 145 -1.38 13.04 -14.04
N GLU A 146 -0.31 13.21 -13.27
CA GLU A 146 0.75 14.18 -13.54
C GLU A 146 2.05 13.50 -14.00
N PHE A 147 2.35 12.27 -13.52
CA PHE A 147 3.68 11.64 -13.68
C PHE A 147 3.64 10.32 -14.47
N GLY A 148 2.70 10.19 -15.40
CA GLY A 148 2.69 9.14 -16.43
C GLY A 148 2.21 7.76 -15.97
N GLY A 149 1.75 7.58 -14.73
CA GLY A 149 1.30 6.29 -14.22
C GLY A 149 -0.01 5.78 -14.82
N ARG A 150 -0.82 6.66 -15.45
CA ARG A 150 -2.09 6.29 -16.09
C ARG A 150 -1.91 5.59 -17.43
N PHE A 151 -0.93 6.05 -18.22
CA PHE A 151 -0.71 5.57 -19.59
C PHE A 151 0.69 4.99 -19.76
N VAL A 152 0.84 3.72 -19.38
CA VAL A 152 2.11 3.00 -19.51
C VAL A 152 2.22 2.45 -20.94
N ARG A 153 3.12 3.01 -21.75
CA ARG A 153 3.31 2.66 -23.18
C ARG A 153 4.38 1.60 -23.43
N VAL A 154 4.86 0.93 -22.38
CA VAL A 154 5.87 -0.13 -22.45
C VAL A 154 5.30 -1.46 -22.00
N ARG A 155 5.93 -2.58 -22.41
CA ARG A 155 5.49 -3.94 -22.06
C ARG A 155 6.58 -4.68 -21.31
N GLY A 156 6.16 -5.61 -20.44
CA GLY A 156 7.02 -6.42 -19.59
C GLY A 156 7.35 -5.75 -18.26
N ALA A 157 7.43 -6.54 -17.19
CA ALA A 157 7.55 -6.06 -15.81
C ALA A 157 8.72 -5.09 -15.61
N VAL A 158 9.89 -5.39 -16.17
CA VAL A 158 11.10 -4.57 -16.03
C VAL A 158 10.90 -3.17 -16.62
N LYS A 159 10.37 -3.08 -17.86
CA LYS A 159 10.14 -1.80 -18.53
C LYS A 159 9.02 -1.00 -17.86
N VAL A 160 7.96 -1.69 -17.43
CA VAL A 160 6.85 -1.05 -16.68
C VAL A 160 7.36 -0.52 -15.35
N MET A 161 8.15 -1.30 -14.61
CA MET A 161 8.76 -0.84 -13.36
C MET A 161 9.65 0.38 -13.60
N ALA A 162 10.55 0.34 -14.59
CA ALA A 162 11.41 1.48 -14.91
C ALA A 162 10.59 2.75 -15.24
N HIS A 163 9.55 2.63 -16.08
CA HIS A 163 8.67 3.74 -16.42
C HIS A 163 8.00 4.35 -15.17
N LEU A 164 7.44 3.50 -14.31
CA LEU A 164 6.77 3.96 -13.09
C LEU A 164 7.77 4.56 -12.09
N MET A 165 8.99 4.02 -11.99
CA MET A 165 10.02 4.56 -11.10
C MET A 165 10.50 5.95 -11.54
N PHE A 166 10.58 6.24 -12.82
CA PHE A 166 10.80 7.61 -13.29
C PHE A 166 9.68 8.56 -12.84
N GLY A 167 8.42 8.13 -12.95
CA GLY A 167 7.29 8.91 -12.44
C GLY A 167 7.37 9.14 -10.92
N VAL A 168 7.70 8.11 -10.16
CA VAL A 168 7.89 8.20 -8.70
C VAL A 168 9.04 9.15 -8.36
N LEU A 169 10.17 9.06 -9.07
CA LEU A 169 11.32 9.95 -8.86
C LEU A 169 10.94 11.42 -9.08
N VAL A 170 10.29 11.74 -10.21
CA VAL A 170 9.88 13.11 -10.53
C VAL A 170 8.86 13.62 -9.50
N LEU A 171 7.87 12.80 -9.12
CA LEU A 171 6.91 13.12 -8.08
C LEU A 171 7.62 13.43 -6.75
N THR A 172 8.61 12.61 -6.37
CA THR A 172 9.37 12.79 -5.13
C THR A 172 10.14 14.11 -5.13
N VAL A 173 10.79 14.45 -6.25
CA VAL A 173 11.52 15.73 -6.40
C VAL A 173 10.55 16.91 -6.34
N ASP A 174 9.44 16.87 -7.08
CA ASP A 174 8.41 17.91 -7.06
C ASP A 174 7.84 18.12 -5.64
N GLN A 175 7.52 17.03 -4.96
CA GLN A 175 7.01 17.09 -3.59
C GLN A 175 8.05 17.64 -2.62
N ARG A 176 9.31 17.28 -2.79
CA ARG A 176 10.39 17.79 -1.97
C ARG A 176 10.57 19.32 -2.16
N MET A 177 10.46 19.81 -3.39
CA MET A 177 10.52 21.24 -3.67
C MET A 177 9.38 22.00 -2.99
N ARG A 178 8.15 21.48 -3.07
CA ARG A 178 6.96 22.07 -2.40
C ARG A 178 7.07 22.12 -0.87
N LEU A 179 7.80 21.21 -0.26
CA LEU A 179 8.02 21.20 1.19
C LEU A 179 9.16 22.16 1.62
N SER A 180 9.90 22.71 0.67
CA SER A 180 11.01 23.64 0.91
C SER A 180 10.61 25.12 0.74
N GLU A 181 9.40 25.35 0.22
CA GLU A 181 8.76 26.68 0.10
C GLU A 181 8.01 27.05 1.39
#